data_93981548b9e28a6d5557c4cd5734ae21
#
_entry.id   93981548b9e28a6d5557c4cd5734ae21
#
_cell.length_a   1.000
_cell.length_b   1.000
_cell.length_c   1.000
_cell.angle_alpha   90.00
_cell.angle_beta   90.00
_cell.angle_gamma   90.00
#
_symmetry.space_group_name_H-M   'P 1'
#
loop_
_entity.id
_entity.type
_entity.pdbx_description
1 polymer ?
#
loop_
_entity_poly.entity_id
_entity_poly.type
_entity_poly.pdbx_seq_one_letter_code
_entity_poly.pdbx_strand_id
1 'polypeptide(L)'
;ILAALYSVGKPELINDRFIAFHVSGGTTEAVLVTPDDNDIIKAEVVSESTDLKAGQAIDRTGVLLGIDFPCGPELEKLSLGSNENFKIKPTMIGMNCSLSGIENKVKKMISDNCPPYDVAKFAICSVCESLSSMAEAVTDKYGNMPLVFAGGVSGNKMIAQTLKNRFGAYFAEP
;
A
#
# COMPACT_ATOMS: atom_id res chain seq x y z
N ILE A 1 3.64 15.42 1.97
CA ILE A 1 2.27 15.61 1.47
C ILE A 1 2.31 16.60 0.29
N LEU A 2 2.76 17.85 0.46
CA LEU A 2 2.74 18.87 -0.60
C LEU A 2 3.49 18.44 -1.86
N ALA A 3 4.69 17.88 -1.72
CA ALA A 3 5.46 17.35 -2.86
C ALA A 3 4.68 16.28 -3.64
N ALA A 4 3.92 15.42 -2.93
CA ALA A 4 3.08 14.42 -3.58
C ALA A 4 1.95 15.06 -4.40
N LEU A 5 1.30 16.12 -3.92
CA LEU A 5 0.28 16.84 -4.68
C LEU A 5 0.82 17.45 -5.97
N TYR A 6 2.02 18.02 -5.91
CA TYR A 6 2.68 18.54 -7.11
C TYR A 6 3.04 17.42 -8.09
N SER A 7 3.56 16.29 -7.59
CA SER A 7 3.94 15.14 -8.43
C SER A 7 2.73 14.54 -9.16
N VAL A 8 1.56 14.49 -8.52
CA VAL A 8 0.32 13.99 -9.16
C VAL A 8 -0.41 15.04 -10.01
N GLY A 9 0.11 16.27 -10.10
CA GLY A 9 -0.51 17.36 -10.86
C GLY A 9 -1.84 17.85 -10.25
N LYS A 10 -1.99 17.74 -8.94
CA LYS A 10 -3.18 18.12 -8.18
C LYS A 10 -2.89 19.08 -7.01
N PRO A 11 -2.11 20.17 -7.23
CA PRO A 11 -1.79 21.11 -6.15
C PRO A 11 -3.03 21.78 -5.54
N GLU A 12 -4.13 21.87 -6.31
CA GLU A 12 -5.41 22.46 -5.86
C GLU A 12 -6.03 21.69 -4.69
N LEU A 13 -5.72 20.39 -4.53
CA LEU A 13 -6.25 19.57 -3.40
C LEU A 13 -5.80 20.08 -2.03
N ILE A 14 -4.78 20.95 -1.96
CA ILE A 14 -4.37 21.60 -0.70
C ILE A 14 -5.50 22.43 -0.08
N ASN A 15 -6.45 22.91 -0.89
CA ASN A 15 -7.58 23.72 -0.44
C ASN A 15 -8.80 22.86 -0.03
N ASP A 16 -8.71 21.56 -0.17
CA ASP A 16 -9.76 20.60 0.11
C ASP A 16 -9.31 19.53 1.12
N ARG A 17 -10.27 18.75 1.62
CA ARG A 17 -9.98 17.56 2.43
C ARG A 17 -9.62 16.39 1.53
N PHE A 18 -8.56 15.68 1.88
CA PHE A 18 -8.15 14.46 1.20
C PHE A 18 -7.44 13.49 2.16
N ILE A 19 -7.28 12.24 1.75
CA ILE A 19 -6.47 11.26 2.46
C ILE A 19 -5.14 11.05 1.73
N ALA A 20 -4.03 11.29 2.41
CA ALA A 20 -2.69 10.97 1.94
C ALA A 20 -2.25 9.61 2.51
N PHE A 21 -1.97 8.65 1.65
CA PHE A 21 -1.33 7.38 2.01
C PHE A 21 0.17 7.50 1.82
N HIS A 22 0.93 7.27 2.89
CA HIS A 22 2.38 7.12 2.81
C HIS A 22 2.74 5.65 2.97
N VAL A 23 3.21 5.01 1.89
CA VAL A 23 3.44 3.57 1.82
C VAL A 23 4.85 3.26 1.37
N SER A 24 5.70 2.88 2.32
CA SER A 24 7.14 2.68 2.12
C SER A 24 7.67 1.51 2.96
N GLY A 25 8.99 1.30 2.98
CA GLY A 25 9.66 0.37 3.89
C GLY A 25 9.60 0.79 5.36
N GLY A 26 9.47 2.08 5.65
CA GLY A 26 9.42 2.61 7.03
C GLY A 26 8.02 2.98 7.50
N THR A 27 7.09 3.21 6.59
CA THR A 27 5.78 3.77 6.90
C THR A 27 4.68 3.08 6.11
N THR A 28 3.54 2.86 6.74
CA THR A 28 2.30 2.44 6.10
C THR A 28 1.17 3.07 6.89
N GLU A 29 0.71 4.22 6.42
CA GLU A 29 -0.28 5.05 7.12
C GLU A 29 -1.17 5.80 6.14
N ALA A 30 -2.39 6.12 6.61
CA ALA A 30 -3.32 7.05 5.98
C ALA A 30 -3.45 8.29 6.87
N VAL A 31 -3.29 9.44 6.27
CA VAL A 31 -3.30 10.74 6.93
C VAL A 31 -4.48 11.55 6.38
N LEU A 32 -5.40 11.93 7.25
CA LEU A 32 -6.43 12.91 6.91
C LEU A 32 -5.78 14.29 6.85
N VAL A 33 -5.87 14.93 5.71
CA VAL A 33 -5.39 16.28 5.48
C VAL A 33 -6.58 17.22 5.35
N THR A 34 -6.56 18.29 6.13
CA THR A 34 -7.59 19.35 6.09
C THR A 34 -6.91 20.70 5.94
N PRO A 35 -7.49 21.62 5.12
CA PRO A 35 -6.99 23.00 5.08
C PRO A 35 -7.03 23.65 6.46
N ASP A 36 -6.06 24.54 6.73
CA ASP A 36 -5.99 25.29 7.97
C ASP A 36 -5.52 26.74 7.71
N ASP A 37 -6.18 27.70 8.32
CA ASP A 37 -5.91 29.13 8.11
C ASP A 37 -4.55 29.59 8.69
N ASN A 38 -4.03 28.88 9.69
CA ASN A 38 -2.77 29.24 10.36
C ASN A 38 -1.57 28.47 9.81
N ASP A 39 -1.77 27.14 9.58
CA ASP A 39 -0.68 26.20 9.25
C ASP A 39 -0.75 25.68 7.82
N ILE A 40 -1.57 26.29 6.97
CA ILE A 40 -1.88 25.86 5.59
C ILE A 40 -2.69 24.56 5.59
N ILE A 41 -2.20 23.52 6.28
CA ILE A 41 -2.88 22.23 6.43
C ILE A 41 -2.72 21.68 7.84
N LYS A 42 -3.74 20.96 8.31
CA LYS A 42 -3.66 20.02 9.43
C LYS A 42 -3.56 18.60 8.89
N ALA A 43 -2.71 17.79 9.50
CA ALA A 43 -2.48 16.40 9.12
C ALA A 43 -2.65 15.50 10.34
N GLU A 44 -3.57 14.53 10.26
CA GLU A 44 -3.88 13.57 11.33
C GLU A 44 -3.74 12.15 10.80
N VAL A 45 -2.92 11.31 11.44
CA VAL A 45 -2.85 9.88 11.13
C VAL A 45 -4.16 9.23 11.58
N VAL A 46 -4.92 8.69 10.62
CA VAL A 46 -6.25 8.11 10.86
C VAL A 46 -6.27 6.58 10.71
N SER A 47 -5.27 6.02 10.06
CA SER A 47 -5.09 4.57 9.91
C SER A 47 -3.61 4.27 9.68
N GLU A 48 -3.14 3.12 10.18
CA GLU A 48 -1.75 2.67 9.99
C GLU A 48 -1.63 1.15 10.01
N SER A 49 -0.47 0.63 9.62
CA SER A 49 -0.14 -0.76 9.91
C SER A 49 0.36 -0.90 11.35
N THR A 50 -0.26 -1.83 12.09
CA THR A 50 0.01 -2.05 13.53
C THR A 50 1.31 -2.79 13.79
N ASP A 51 1.92 -3.38 12.76
CA ASP A 51 3.12 -4.22 12.90
C ASP A 51 4.11 -3.99 11.74
N LEU A 52 4.15 -4.88 10.77
CA LEU A 52 5.05 -4.81 9.63
C LEU A 52 4.61 -3.75 8.62
N LYS A 53 5.54 -2.99 8.07
CA LYS A 53 5.23 -2.00 7.01
C LYS A 53 5.16 -2.68 5.63
N ALA A 54 4.39 -2.09 4.72
CA ALA A 54 4.12 -2.69 3.40
C ALA A 54 5.39 -2.98 2.60
N GLY A 55 6.33 -2.04 2.55
CA GLY A 55 7.62 -2.26 1.88
C GLY A 55 8.43 -3.37 2.54
N GLN A 56 8.40 -3.46 3.88
CA GLN A 56 9.06 -4.56 4.59
C GLN A 56 8.44 -5.93 4.26
N ALA A 57 7.11 -6.00 4.11
CA ALA A 57 6.45 -7.26 3.73
C ALA A 57 6.90 -7.72 2.33
N ILE A 58 7.05 -6.77 1.41
CA ILE A 58 7.56 -7.00 0.05
C ILE A 58 9.03 -7.44 0.10
N ASP A 59 9.88 -6.68 0.78
CA ASP A 59 11.32 -6.94 0.83
C ASP A 59 11.63 -8.26 1.55
N ARG A 60 10.98 -8.56 2.67
CA ARG A 60 11.15 -9.85 3.37
C ARG A 60 10.72 -11.03 2.51
N THR A 61 9.64 -10.89 1.74
CA THR A 61 9.24 -11.93 0.78
C THR A 61 10.30 -12.13 -0.28
N GLY A 62 10.83 -11.04 -0.86
CA GLY A 62 11.90 -11.11 -1.86
C GLY A 62 13.16 -11.78 -1.32
N VAL A 63 13.62 -11.40 -0.14
CA VAL A 63 14.77 -12.04 0.52
C VAL A 63 14.56 -13.53 0.76
N LEU A 64 13.35 -13.94 1.19
CA LEU A 64 13.01 -15.37 1.35
C LEU A 64 13.03 -16.14 0.03
N LEU A 65 12.82 -15.46 -1.10
CA LEU A 65 12.91 -16.02 -2.45
C LEU A 65 14.30 -15.90 -3.08
N GLY A 66 15.30 -15.37 -2.33
CA GLY A 66 16.67 -15.19 -2.80
C GLY A 66 16.89 -13.96 -3.69
N ILE A 67 15.99 -12.96 -3.64
CA ILE A 67 16.13 -11.69 -4.34
C ILE A 67 16.92 -10.71 -3.47
N ASP A 68 17.87 -9.98 -4.07
CA ASP A 68 18.66 -8.96 -3.38
C ASP A 68 17.82 -7.74 -3.03
N PHE A 69 18.10 -7.13 -1.86
CA PHE A 69 17.47 -5.88 -1.44
C PHE A 69 17.99 -4.67 -2.27
N PRO A 70 17.12 -3.73 -2.70
CA PRO A 70 15.66 -3.69 -2.47
C PRO A 70 14.87 -4.59 -3.44
N CYS A 71 13.97 -5.40 -2.89
CA CYS A 71 13.34 -6.50 -3.63
C CYS A 71 12.13 -6.09 -4.49
N GLY A 72 11.56 -4.90 -4.26
CA GLY A 72 10.26 -4.48 -4.83
C GLY A 72 10.15 -4.69 -6.35
N PRO A 73 11.03 -4.10 -7.17
CA PRO A 73 10.94 -4.22 -8.63
C PRO A 73 11.07 -5.65 -9.16
N GLU A 74 12.04 -6.43 -8.62
CA GLU A 74 12.26 -7.81 -9.06
C GLU A 74 11.12 -8.73 -8.57
N LEU A 75 10.60 -8.50 -7.37
CA LEU A 75 9.44 -9.26 -6.85
C LEU A 75 8.21 -9.00 -7.71
N GLU A 76 7.97 -7.74 -8.13
CA GLU A 76 6.89 -7.41 -9.04
C GLU A 76 7.05 -8.13 -10.37
N LYS A 77 8.23 -8.09 -10.97
CA LYS A 77 8.54 -8.78 -12.23
C LYS A 77 8.33 -10.28 -12.11
N LEU A 78 8.79 -10.89 -11.02
CA LEU A 78 8.59 -12.31 -10.76
C LEU A 78 7.11 -12.66 -10.67
N SER A 79 6.30 -11.83 -10.01
CA SER A 79 4.86 -12.04 -9.83
C SER A 79 4.07 -12.11 -11.14
N LEU A 80 4.58 -11.51 -12.22
CA LEU A 80 3.94 -11.54 -13.55
C LEU A 80 3.89 -12.94 -14.16
N GLY A 81 4.74 -13.86 -13.71
CA GLY A 81 4.71 -15.27 -14.13
C GLY A 81 3.54 -16.08 -13.56
N SER A 82 2.82 -15.53 -12.57
CA SER A 82 1.71 -16.22 -11.92
C SER A 82 0.38 -15.95 -12.61
N ASN A 83 -0.39 -17.02 -12.85
CA ASN A 83 -1.79 -16.95 -13.29
C ASN A 83 -2.79 -17.17 -12.15
N GLU A 84 -2.30 -17.38 -10.90
CA GLU A 84 -3.15 -17.61 -9.75
C GLU A 84 -3.99 -16.38 -9.40
N ASN A 85 -5.22 -16.64 -8.94
CA ASN A 85 -6.12 -15.61 -8.44
C ASN A 85 -6.35 -15.83 -6.93
N PHE A 86 -5.57 -15.11 -6.12
CA PHE A 86 -5.61 -15.24 -4.67
C PHE A 86 -6.81 -14.49 -4.08
N LYS A 87 -7.65 -15.22 -3.35
CA LYS A 87 -8.70 -14.60 -2.52
C LYS A 87 -8.07 -14.20 -1.17
N ILE A 88 -7.64 -12.96 -1.08
CA ILE A 88 -7.01 -12.41 0.12
C ILE A 88 -8.09 -11.85 1.05
N LYS A 89 -7.99 -12.20 2.33
CA LYS A 89 -8.74 -11.56 3.39
C LYS A 89 -7.73 -10.85 4.31
N PRO A 90 -7.61 -9.52 4.23
CA PRO A 90 -6.69 -8.78 5.10
C PRO A 90 -7.06 -8.90 6.57
N THR A 91 -6.06 -8.79 7.43
CA THR A 91 -6.29 -8.67 8.88
C THR A 91 -6.44 -7.21 9.22
N MET A 92 -7.64 -6.81 9.64
CA MET A 92 -7.97 -5.45 10.04
C MET A 92 -8.27 -5.36 11.54
N ILE A 93 -7.84 -4.26 12.17
CA ILE A 93 -8.10 -3.90 13.57
C ILE A 93 -8.68 -2.49 13.55
N GLY A 94 -10.01 -2.40 13.48
CA GLY A 94 -10.67 -1.14 13.14
C GLY A 94 -10.29 -0.70 11.72
N MET A 95 -9.75 0.51 11.59
CA MET A 95 -9.25 1.01 10.30
C MET A 95 -7.79 0.59 10.02
N ASN A 96 -7.07 0.09 11.02
CA ASN A 96 -5.67 -0.31 10.92
C ASN A 96 -5.52 -1.70 10.32
N CYS A 97 -4.43 -1.95 9.59
CA CYS A 97 -4.11 -3.27 9.07
C CYS A 97 -2.98 -3.94 9.86
N SER A 98 -2.90 -5.27 9.78
CA SER A 98 -1.75 -6.07 10.22
C SER A 98 -1.18 -6.82 9.03
N LEU A 99 0.13 -6.69 8.79
CA LEU A 99 0.83 -7.26 7.64
C LEU A 99 1.77 -8.41 8.02
N SER A 100 2.05 -8.64 9.32
CA SER A 100 2.98 -9.69 9.77
C SER A 100 2.53 -11.11 9.38
N GLY A 101 1.24 -11.33 9.24
CA GLY A 101 0.69 -12.60 8.77
C GLY A 101 1.11 -12.99 7.34
N ILE A 102 1.51 -12.02 6.52
CA ILE A 102 1.98 -12.25 5.13
C ILE A 102 3.26 -13.08 5.16
N GLU A 103 4.23 -12.71 6.00
CA GLU A 103 5.52 -13.42 6.09
C GLU A 103 5.32 -14.88 6.49
N ASN A 104 4.43 -15.18 7.44
CA ASN A 104 4.15 -16.56 7.87
C ASN A 104 3.54 -17.40 6.73
N LYS A 105 2.61 -16.81 5.96
CA LYS A 105 2.02 -17.49 4.80
C LYS A 105 3.03 -17.70 3.69
N VAL A 106 3.88 -16.71 3.41
CA VAL A 106 4.98 -16.82 2.45
C VAL A 106 5.92 -17.97 2.84
N LYS A 107 6.37 -18.05 4.10
CA LYS A 107 7.21 -19.15 4.60
C LYS A 107 6.53 -20.50 4.41
N LYS A 108 5.22 -20.58 4.68
CA LYS A 108 4.45 -21.81 4.44
C LYS A 108 4.40 -22.15 2.95
N MET A 109 4.09 -21.21 2.07
CA MET A 109 4.05 -21.47 0.63
C MET A 109 5.40 -21.97 0.10
N ILE A 110 6.50 -21.40 0.58
CA ILE A 110 7.86 -21.85 0.23
C ILE A 110 8.08 -23.29 0.73
N SER A 111 7.71 -23.62 1.97
CA SER A 111 7.85 -24.97 2.52
C SER A 111 6.96 -26.01 1.79
N ASP A 112 5.84 -25.56 1.27
CA ASP A 112 4.92 -26.40 0.47
C ASP A 112 5.38 -26.51 -1.02
N ASN A 113 6.56 -26.00 -1.37
CA ASN A 113 7.14 -25.96 -2.71
C ASN A 113 6.26 -25.24 -3.75
N CYS A 114 5.50 -24.22 -3.34
CA CYS A 114 4.78 -23.37 -4.28
C CYS A 114 5.76 -22.66 -5.23
N PRO A 115 5.39 -22.44 -6.49
CA PRO A 115 6.23 -21.73 -7.45
C PRO A 115 6.60 -20.31 -6.93
N PRO A 116 7.85 -19.85 -7.09
CA PRO A 116 8.29 -18.55 -6.59
C PRO A 116 7.46 -17.37 -7.12
N TYR A 117 6.98 -17.43 -8.36
CA TYR A 117 6.11 -16.39 -8.93
C TYR A 117 4.73 -16.33 -8.26
N ASP A 118 4.19 -17.45 -7.77
CA ASP A 118 2.93 -17.48 -7.02
C ASP A 118 3.11 -16.90 -5.63
N VAL A 119 4.23 -17.20 -4.97
CA VAL A 119 4.60 -16.59 -3.68
C VAL A 119 4.75 -15.08 -3.80
N ALA A 120 5.44 -14.61 -4.84
CA ALA A 120 5.64 -13.18 -5.12
C ALA A 120 4.28 -12.48 -5.35
N LYS A 121 3.43 -13.05 -6.18
CA LYS A 121 2.10 -12.51 -6.46
C LYS A 121 1.21 -12.50 -5.22
N PHE A 122 1.22 -13.58 -4.43
CA PHE A 122 0.48 -13.65 -3.17
C PHE A 122 0.86 -12.49 -2.23
N ALA A 123 2.16 -12.22 -2.07
CA ALA A 123 2.63 -11.15 -1.18
C ALA A 123 2.17 -9.77 -1.67
N ILE A 124 2.33 -9.46 -2.96
CA ILE A 124 1.90 -8.18 -3.56
C ILE A 124 0.38 -8.01 -3.45
N CYS A 125 -0.40 -9.06 -3.79
CA CYS A 125 -1.86 -9.05 -3.64
C CYS A 125 -2.27 -8.83 -2.18
N SER A 126 -1.56 -9.45 -1.22
CA SER A 126 -1.87 -9.30 0.21
C SER A 126 -1.64 -7.86 0.69
N VAL A 127 -0.56 -7.21 0.28
CA VAL A 127 -0.32 -5.80 0.56
C VAL A 127 -1.39 -4.92 -0.11
N CYS A 128 -1.69 -5.18 -1.38
CA CYS A 128 -2.70 -4.45 -2.14
C CYS A 128 -4.08 -4.49 -1.48
N GLU A 129 -4.55 -5.69 -1.07
CA GLU A 129 -5.85 -5.84 -0.41
C GLU A 129 -5.86 -5.21 0.99
N SER A 130 -4.74 -5.23 1.72
CA SER A 130 -4.64 -4.53 3.01
C SER A 130 -4.77 -3.02 2.85
N LEU A 131 -4.08 -2.43 1.86
CA LEU A 131 -4.20 -1.01 1.53
C LEU A 131 -5.61 -0.65 1.05
N SER A 132 -6.23 -1.53 0.25
CA SER A 132 -7.62 -1.35 -0.19
C SER A 132 -8.58 -1.32 0.98
N SER A 133 -8.43 -2.25 1.94
CA SER A 133 -9.30 -2.31 3.12
C SER A 133 -9.08 -1.12 4.06
N MET A 134 -7.85 -0.60 4.17
CA MET A 134 -7.59 0.67 4.86
C MET A 134 -8.31 1.83 4.16
N ALA A 135 -8.20 1.92 2.83
CA ALA A 135 -8.85 2.97 2.04
C ALA A 135 -10.39 2.93 2.19
N GLU A 136 -11.00 1.74 2.13
CA GLU A 136 -12.45 1.55 2.38
C GLU A 136 -12.83 2.03 3.78
N ALA A 137 -12.14 1.55 4.82
CA ALA A 137 -12.45 1.90 6.20
C ALA A 137 -12.33 3.40 6.49
N VAL A 138 -11.34 4.08 5.89
CA VAL A 138 -11.16 5.53 6.04
C VAL A 138 -12.24 6.30 5.28
N THR A 139 -12.57 5.90 4.04
CA THR A 139 -13.61 6.56 3.25
C THR A 139 -15.00 6.35 3.84
N ASP A 140 -15.28 5.19 4.40
CA ASP A 140 -16.52 4.90 5.12
C ASP A 140 -16.71 5.82 6.33
N LYS A 141 -15.63 6.08 7.07
CA LYS A 141 -15.67 6.90 8.28
C LYS A 141 -15.68 8.40 8.01
N TYR A 142 -14.85 8.86 7.08
CA TYR A 142 -14.61 10.30 6.86
C TYR A 142 -15.31 10.86 5.62
N GLY A 143 -15.97 10.02 4.84
CA GLY A 143 -16.63 10.36 3.59
C GLY A 143 -15.73 10.14 2.38
N ASN A 144 -16.37 10.08 1.21
CA ASN A 144 -15.65 9.93 -0.06
C ASN A 144 -14.88 11.22 -0.38
N MET A 145 -13.56 11.12 -0.44
CA MET A 145 -12.66 12.21 -0.76
C MET A 145 -11.46 11.70 -1.56
N PRO A 146 -10.68 12.59 -2.22
CA PRO A 146 -9.51 12.18 -2.99
C PRO A 146 -8.52 11.38 -2.15
N LEU A 147 -7.99 10.29 -2.72
CA LEU A 147 -6.93 9.48 -2.14
C LEU A 147 -5.63 9.72 -2.92
N VAL A 148 -4.56 10.09 -2.22
CA VAL A 148 -3.23 10.36 -2.81
C VAL A 148 -2.22 9.41 -2.18
N PHE A 149 -1.60 8.56 -2.98
CA PHE A 149 -0.59 7.59 -2.55
C PHE A 149 0.81 8.08 -2.89
N ALA A 150 1.73 7.98 -1.92
CA ALA A 150 3.14 8.30 -2.07
C ALA A 150 4.03 7.28 -1.35
N GLY A 151 5.30 7.21 -1.73
CA GLY A 151 6.31 6.30 -1.18
C GLY A 151 6.66 5.15 -2.12
N GLY A 152 7.74 4.43 -1.84
CA GLY A 152 8.31 3.45 -2.76
C GLY A 152 7.37 2.31 -3.17
N VAL A 153 6.45 1.89 -2.30
CA VAL A 153 5.46 0.85 -2.62
C VAL A 153 4.43 1.35 -3.65
N SER A 154 4.19 2.66 -3.70
CA SER A 154 3.29 3.28 -4.70
C SER A 154 3.79 3.13 -6.13
N GLY A 155 5.07 2.86 -6.34
CA GLY A 155 5.66 2.55 -7.64
C GLY A 155 5.30 1.16 -8.18
N ASN A 156 4.76 0.26 -7.35
CA ASN A 156 4.31 -1.06 -7.80
C ASN A 156 3.06 -0.92 -8.69
N LYS A 157 3.19 -1.33 -9.96
CA LYS A 157 2.14 -1.12 -10.98
C LYS A 157 0.86 -1.90 -10.70
N MET A 158 0.97 -3.11 -10.15
CA MET A 158 -0.21 -3.92 -9.80
C MET A 158 -1.00 -3.25 -8.68
N ILE A 159 -0.34 -2.79 -7.62
CA ILE A 159 -0.97 -2.06 -6.51
C ILE A 159 -1.58 -0.76 -7.01
N ALA A 160 -0.80 0.06 -7.74
CA ALA A 160 -1.27 1.33 -8.26
C ALA A 160 -2.48 1.19 -9.17
N GLN A 161 -2.46 0.24 -10.12
CA GLN A 161 -3.57 0.02 -11.05
C GLN A 161 -4.84 -0.44 -10.32
N THR A 162 -4.70 -1.34 -9.35
CA THR A 162 -5.84 -1.84 -8.57
C THR A 162 -6.51 -0.72 -7.79
N LEU A 163 -5.72 0.08 -7.07
CA LEU A 163 -6.24 1.19 -6.26
C LEU A 163 -6.79 2.35 -7.11
N LYS A 164 -6.16 2.62 -8.26
CA LYS A 164 -6.72 3.57 -9.26
C LYS A 164 -8.09 3.12 -9.75
N ASN A 165 -8.22 1.86 -10.14
CA ASN A 165 -9.48 1.33 -10.66
C ASN A 165 -10.60 1.30 -9.60
N ARG A 166 -10.24 0.99 -8.34
CA ARG A 166 -11.20 0.80 -7.25
C ARG A 166 -11.65 2.10 -6.61
N PHE A 167 -10.74 3.08 -6.48
CA PHE A 167 -10.98 4.31 -5.71
C PHE A 167 -10.74 5.60 -6.50
N GLY A 168 -10.33 5.54 -7.76
CA GLY A 168 -9.90 6.74 -8.49
C GLY A 168 -8.66 7.41 -7.88
N ALA A 169 -7.82 6.65 -7.16
CA ALA A 169 -6.69 7.19 -6.40
C ALA A 169 -5.60 7.79 -7.29
N TYR A 170 -4.92 8.82 -6.79
CA TYR A 170 -3.75 9.45 -7.39
C TYR A 170 -2.47 8.84 -6.83
N PHE A 171 -1.43 8.72 -7.68
CA PHE A 171 -0.16 8.12 -7.30
C PHE A 171 0.98 9.08 -7.62
N ALA A 172 1.70 9.53 -6.58
CA ALA A 172 2.90 10.31 -6.75
C ALA A 172 4.03 9.42 -7.32
N GLU A 173 4.81 9.97 -8.24
CA GLU A 173 6.03 9.32 -8.67
C GLU A 173 7.02 9.24 -7.50
N PRO A 174 7.74 8.12 -7.35
CA PRO A 174 8.72 7.94 -6.26
C PRO A 174 9.92 8.86 -6.38
#